data_003d1c35a24e71a97db8e467dbd171df
#
_entry.id   003d1c35a24e71a97db8e467dbd171df
#
_cell.length_a   1.000
_cell.length_b   1.000
_cell.length_c   1.000
_cell.angle_alpha   90.00
_cell.angle_beta   90.00
_cell.angle_gamma   90.00
#
_symmetry.space_group_name_H-M   'P 1'
#
loop_
_entity.id
_entity.type
_entity.pdbx_description
1 polymer ?
#
loop_
_entity_poly.entity_id
_entity_poly.type
_entity_poly.pdbx_seq_one_letter_code
_entity_poly.pdbx_strand_id
1 'polypeptide(L)'
;MSDSPKIVATQEDRVYLGPGGRAYVSGMKEKAKLWQVYRPTTPVVDPETQETIGYEAFYLGTAKLAAEGEPASIDIVTALQEIGVGDRLLPATRPEIISYVPRAPSKQIQGQIAAIYGGVKEAGRSSIITLNRGRQDGIEVGHVLALYRNSVEQVRREGEFRNRREAGEIIRVKLPPEKYGHVFVFRVFDRISYALVMNVSRPVVVADLVQTP
;
A
#
# COMPACT_ATOMS: atom_id res chain seq x y z
N MET A 1 -11.17 11.65 -2.57
CA MET A 1 -9.92 12.20 -2.04
C MET A 1 -9.62 13.64 -2.46
N SER A 2 -10.14 14.14 -3.58
CA SER A 2 -9.95 15.56 -4.00
C SER A 2 -10.51 16.58 -3.02
N ASP A 3 -11.52 16.23 -2.23
CA ASP A 3 -12.28 17.13 -1.33
C ASP A 3 -11.82 17.15 0.13
N SER A 4 -10.78 16.39 0.49
CA SER A 4 -10.29 16.40 1.87
C SER A 4 -9.53 17.68 2.20
N PRO A 5 -9.63 18.18 3.45
CA PRO A 5 -8.91 19.37 3.90
C PRO A 5 -7.42 19.29 3.60
N LYS A 6 -6.82 20.44 3.24
CA LYS A 6 -5.43 20.54 2.78
C LYS A 6 -4.68 21.60 3.56
N ILE A 7 -3.44 21.30 3.96
CA ILE A 7 -2.52 22.29 4.52
C ILE A 7 -2.15 23.30 3.42
N VAL A 8 -2.45 24.57 3.65
CA VAL A 8 -2.19 25.66 2.70
C VAL A 8 -1.06 26.58 3.13
N ALA A 9 -0.74 26.60 4.43
CA ALA A 9 0.38 27.38 4.96
C ALA A 9 0.90 26.75 6.26
N THR A 10 2.12 27.09 6.63
CA THR A 10 2.76 26.72 7.89
C THR A 10 3.09 27.99 8.68
N GLN A 11 3.20 27.86 9.99
CA GLN A 11 3.63 28.97 10.84
C GLN A 11 5.08 29.36 10.49
N GLU A 12 5.33 30.66 10.35
CA GLU A 12 6.65 31.23 10.03
C GLU A 12 7.25 30.71 8.71
N ASP A 13 6.40 30.35 7.74
CA ASP A 13 6.81 29.83 6.43
C ASP A 13 7.79 28.63 6.48
N ARG A 14 7.72 27.84 7.55
CA ARG A 14 8.56 26.65 7.68
C ARG A 14 8.21 25.66 6.57
N VAL A 15 9.22 25.10 5.95
CA VAL A 15 9.07 24.11 4.88
C VAL A 15 8.39 22.85 5.42
N TYR A 16 8.81 22.41 6.63
CA TYR A 16 8.29 21.23 7.30
C TYR A 16 7.98 21.49 8.77
N LEU A 17 6.97 20.79 9.26
CA LEU A 17 6.51 20.83 10.64
C LEU A 17 6.75 19.48 11.33
N GLY A 18 7.25 19.56 12.56
CA GLY A 18 7.27 18.49 13.53
C GLY A 18 6.23 18.70 14.64
N PRO A 19 6.25 17.86 15.71
CA PRO A 19 5.38 18.01 16.87
C PRO A 19 5.47 19.41 17.47
N GLY A 20 4.32 20.00 17.82
CA GLY A 20 4.20 21.38 18.35
C GLY A 20 4.19 22.47 17.26
N GLY A 21 4.44 22.13 16.00
CA GLY A 21 4.32 23.07 14.88
C GLY A 21 2.85 23.37 14.54
N ARG A 22 2.58 24.59 14.04
CA ARG A 22 1.24 25.01 13.62
C ARG A 22 1.12 25.10 12.12
N ALA A 23 0.01 24.56 11.59
CA ALA A 23 -0.36 24.68 10.19
C ALA A 23 -1.74 25.32 10.02
N TYR A 24 -1.98 25.84 8.82
CA TYR A 24 -3.25 26.41 8.39
C TYR A 24 -3.87 25.55 7.30
N VAL A 25 -5.14 25.22 7.46
CA VAL A 25 -5.84 24.22 6.66
C VAL A 25 -7.08 24.81 6.02
N SER A 26 -7.21 24.63 4.72
CA SER A 26 -8.42 25.02 3.98
C SER A 26 -9.32 23.81 3.71
N GLY A 27 -10.63 24.07 3.66
CA GLY A 27 -11.65 23.08 3.31
C GLY A 27 -12.09 22.19 4.46
N MET A 28 -11.91 22.59 5.72
CA MET A 28 -12.38 21.84 6.89
C MET A 28 -13.90 21.95 7.04
N LYS A 29 -14.61 20.90 6.63
CA LYS A 29 -16.08 20.82 6.74
C LYS A 29 -16.56 20.10 8.00
N GLU A 30 -15.73 19.23 8.57
CA GLU A 30 -16.07 18.39 9.71
C GLU A 30 -15.52 18.96 11.02
N LYS A 31 -16.29 18.79 12.10
CA LYS A 31 -15.91 19.25 13.45
C LYS A 31 -15.22 18.14 14.25
N ALA A 32 -14.12 17.63 13.75
CA ALA A 32 -13.29 16.68 14.49
C ALA A 32 -12.25 17.44 15.33
N LYS A 33 -11.98 16.94 16.55
CA LYS A 33 -10.92 17.50 17.41
C LYS A 33 -9.54 16.98 17.06
N LEU A 34 -9.45 15.75 16.54
CA LEU A 34 -8.21 15.07 16.17
C LEU A 34 -8.26 14.66 14.71
N TRP A 35 -7.15 14.86 14.02
CA TRP A 35 -7.01 14.64 12.58
C TRP A 35 -5.78 13.77 12.30
N GLN A 36 -5.89 12.90 11.33
CA GLN A 36 -4.76 12.21 10.73
C GLN A 36 -4.26 13.05 9.56
N VAL A 37 -2.95 13.28 9.52
CA VAL A 37 -2.28 13.96 8.41
C VAL A 37 -1.68 12.90 7.50
N TYR A 38 -1.93 13.04 6.20
CA TYR A 38 -1.44 12.11 5.20
C TYR A 38 -1.02 12.83 3.91
N ARG A 39 -0.09 12.23 3.22
CA ARG A 39 0.31 12.65 1.87
C ARG A 39 -0.39 11.77 0.87
N PRO A 40 -1.17 12.33 -0.09
CA PRO A 40 -1.72 11.57 -1.19
C PRO A 40 -0.56 11.05 -2.04
N THR A 41 -0.54 9.74 -2.27
CA THR A 41 0.50 9.09 -3.03
C THR A 41 0.01 8.59 -4.38
N THR A 42 0.81 7.77 -5.01
CA THR A 42 0.58 7.19 -6.32
C THR A 42 -0.67 6.33 -6.38
N PRO A 43 -1.33 6.25 -7.54
CA PRO A 43 -2.40 5.30 -7.74
C PRO A 43 -1.88 3.86 -7.59
N VAL A 44 -2.66 3.01 -6.94
CA VAL A 44 -2.44 1.57 -6.91
C VAL A 44 -2.99 1.00 -8.21
N VAL A 45 -2.10 0.49 -9.04
CA VAL A 45 -2.44 -0.10 -10.33
C VAL A 45 -2.50 -1.61 -10.22
N ASP A 46 -3.54 -2.22 -10.74
CA ASP A 46 -3.65 -3.67 -10.83
C ASP A 46 -2.60 -4.19 -11.84
N PRO A 47 -1.68 -5.08 -11.43
CA PRO A 47 -0.68 -5.62 -12.34
C PRO A 47 -1.27 -6.44 -13.50
N GLU A 48 -2.48 -6.99 -13.31
CA GLU A 48 -3.15 -7.84 -14.27
C GLU A 48 -3.92 -7.03 -15.33
N THR A 49 -4.72 -6.05 -14.88
CA THR A 49 -5.60 -5.27 -15.77
C THR A 49 -5.06 -3.90 -16.14
N GLN A 50 -4.02 -3.43 -15.46
CA GLN A 50 -3.44 -2.08 -15.59
C GLN A 50 -4.42 -0.95 -15.22
N GLU A 51 -5.53 -1.28 -14.57
CA GLU A 51 -6.48 -0.30 -14.04
C GLU A 51 -6.03 0.26 -12.70
N THR A 52 -6.35 1.52 -12.41
CA THR A 52 -6.21 2.09 -11.08
C THR A 52 -7.32 1.55 -10.18
N ILE A 53 -6.96 0.73 -9.20
CA ILE A 53 -7.87 0.08 -8.26
C ILE A 53 -7.99 0.77 -6.90
N GLY A 54 -7.12 1.76 -6.64
CA GLY A 54 -7.13 2.54 -5.41
C GLY A 54 -6.05 3.62 -5.40
N TYR A 55 -5.99 4.32 -4.28
CA TYR A 55 -4.94 5.30 -3.99
C TYR A 55 -4.38 5.03 -2.61
N GLU A 56 -3.08 4.94 -2.50
CA GLU A 56 -2.40 4.80 -1.22
C GLU A 56 -2.25 6.17 -0.56
N ALA A 57 -2.59 6.27 0.71
CA ALA A 57 -2.38 7.46 1.51
C ALA A 57 -1.21 7.22 2.48
N PHE A 58 -0.18 8.03 2.39
CA PHE A 58 0.99 7.91 3.24
C PHE A 58 0.75 8.65 4.55
N TYR A 59 0.60 7.90 5.65
CA TYR A 59 0.36 8.50 6.97
C TYR A 59 1.61 9.20 7.49
N LEU A 60 1.46 10.49 7.84
CA LEU A 60 2.54 11.35 8.32
C LEU A 60 2.49 11.58 9.82
N GLY A 61 1.29 11.65 10.40
CA GLY A 61 1.13 11.95 11.82
C GLY A 61 -0.29 12.34 12.19
N THR A 62 -0.44 12.92 13.37
CA THR A 62 -1.71 13.44 13.88
C THR A 62 -1.63 14.93 14.19
N ALA A 63 -2.76 15.61 14.04
CA ALA A 63 -2.91 17.02 14.37
C ALA A 63 -4.19 17.25 15.17
N LYS A 64 -4.20 18.27 16.02
CA LYS A 64 -5.35 18.72 16.80
C LYS A 64 -5.85 20.04 16.25
N LEU A 65 -7.16 20.20 16.13
CA LEU A 65 -7.78 21.48 15.82
C LEU A 65 -7.49 22.48 16.95
N ALA A 66 -6.85 23.61 16.60
CA ALA A 66 -6.53 24.69 17.53
C ALA A 66 -7.56 25.81 17.45
N ALA A 67 -7.97 26.22 16.24
CA ALA A 67 -9.01 27.21 16.01
C ALA A 67 -9.79 26.91 14.73
N GLU A 68 -11.11 27.09 14.78
CA GLU A 68 -11.98 27.05 13.61
C GLU A 68 -11.78 28.31 12.76
N GLY A 69 -11.98 28.20 11.45
CA GLY A 69 -11.88 29.32 10.50
C GLY A 69 -11.65 28.82 9.07
N GLU A 70 -11.48 29.75 8.15
CA GLU A 70 -11.04 29.48 6.79
C GLU A 70 -9.93 30.45 6.42
N PRO A 71 -8.66 30.02 6.51
CA PRO A 71 -8.21 28.70 6.93
C PRO A 71 -8.34 28.44 8.43
N ALA A 72 -8.59 27.19 8.81
CA ALA A 72 -8.54 26.73 10.19
C ALA A 72 -7.10 26.53 10.66
N SER A 73 -6.85 26.61 11.97
CA SER A 73 -5.52 26.36 12.55
C SER A 73 -5.48 24.99 13.20
N ILE A 74 -4.40 24.24 12.97
CA ILE A 74 -4.12 22.96 13.60
C ILE A 74 -2.74 22.95 14.24
N ASP A 75 -2.58 22.22 15.35
CA ASP A 75 -1.29 21.97 15.98
C ASP A 75 -0.90 20.52 15.74
N ILE A 76 0.31 20.28 15.26
CA ILE A 76 0.84 18.91 15.04
C ILE A 76 1.11 18.26 16.39
N VAL A 77 0.47 17.10 16.62
CA VAL A 77 0.63 16.33 17.87
C VAL A 77 1.74 15.30 17.73
N THR A 78 1.71 14.52 16.62
CA THR A 78 2.75 13.55 16.29
C THR A 78 3.15 13.70 14.83
N ALA A 79 4.43 13.49 14.55
CA ALA A 79 4.95 13.44 13.20
C ALA A 79 5.89 12.23 13.08
N LEU A 80 5.54 11.25 12.25
CA LEU A 80 6.40 10.13 11.90
C LEU A 80 7.29 10.49 10.72
N GLN A 81 6.83 11.47 9.93
CA GLN A 81 7.55 12.05 8.80
C GLN A 81 7.25 13.55 8.72
N GLU A 82 7.98 14.25 7.89
CA GLU A 82 7.85 15.68 7.64
C GLU A 82 6.47 16.03 7.10
N ILE A 83 5.78 16.95 7.76
CA ILE A 83 4.47 17.47 7.40
C ILE A 83 4.65 18.85 6.78
N GLY A 84 4.03 19.11 5.62
CA GLY A 84 4.19 20.36 4.91
C GLY A 84 2.95 20.81 4.14
N VAL A 85 3.10 21.92 3.42
CA VAL A 85 2.06 22.42 2.53
C VAL A 85 1.73 21.40 1.45
N GLY A 86 0.43 21.17 1.24
CA GLY A 86 -0.06 20.18 0.28
C GLY A 86 -0.52 18.88 0.92
N ASP A 87 -0.05 18.55 2.13
CA ASP A 87 -0.53 17.39 2.87
C ASP A 87 -2.01 17.58 3.25
N ARG A 88 -2.72 16.48 3.41
CA ARG A 88 -4.17 16.44 3.59
C ARG A 88 -4.56 15.85 4.94
N LEU A 89 -5.79 16.09 5.33
CA LEU A 89 -6.30 15.65 6.61
C LEU A 89 -7.54 14.76 6.46
N LEU A 90 -7.66 13.79 7.39
CA LEU A 90 -8.87 13.01 7.62
C LEU A 90 -9.19 13.06 9.11
N PRO A 91 -10.48 13.06 9.50
CA PRO A 91 -10.84 12.92 10.91
C PRO A 91 -10.24 11.64 11.48
N ALA A 92 -9.59 11.75 12.64
CA ALA A 92 -9.05 10.58 13.31
C ALA A 92 -10.21 9.78 13.93
N THR A 93 -10.40 8.56 13.45
CA THR A 93 -11.27 7.57 14.08
C THR A 93 -10.50 6.89 15.22
N ARG A 94 -11.21 6.54 16.28
CA ARG A 94 -10.59 5.72 17.36
C ARG A 94 -10.20 4.37 16.75
N PRO A 95 -8.96 3.89 16.98
CA PRO A 95 -8.58 2.55 16.57
C PRO A 95 -9.46 1.55 17.35
N GLU A 96 -10.21 0.74 16.63
CA GLU A 96 -10.87 -0.41 17.21
C GLU A 96 -9.80 -1.50 17.43
N ILE A 97 -9.64 -1.96 18.64
CA ILE A 97 -8.80 -3.12 18.95
C ILE A 97 -9.61 -4.35 18.54
N ILE A 98 -9.36 -4.83 17.34
CA ILE A 98 -10.01 -6.03 16.82
C ILE A 98 -9.04 -7.19 16.98
N SER A 99 -9.45 -8.22 17.72
CA SER A 99 -8.71 -9.48 17.81
C SER A 99 -9.11 -10.36 16.64
N TYR A 100 -8.17 -10.75 15.82
CA TYR A 100 -8.40 -11.62 14.66
C TYR A 100 -7.79 -12.99 14.90
N VAL A 101 -8.56 -14.02 14.55
CA VAL A 101 -8.04 -15.39 14.49
C VAL A 101 -7.62 -15.66 13.05
N PRO A 102 -6.32 -15.92 12.79
CA PRO A 102 -5.85 -16.27 11.46
C PRO A 102 -6.55 -17.51 10.94
N ARG A 103 -7.08 -17.46 9.71
CA ARG A 103 -7.75 -18.57 9.05
C ARG A 103 -7.49 -18.57 7.54
N ALA A 104 -7.57 -19.74 6.93
CA ALA A 104 -7.59 -19.81 5.48
C ALA A 104 -8.95 -19.35 4.93
N PRO A 105 -9.00 -18.76 3.73
CA PRO A 105 -10.26 -18.49 3.04
C PRO A 105 -11.04 -19.77 2.80
N SER A 106 -12.37 -19.72 2.88
CA SER A 106 -13.25 -20.85 2.56
C SER A 106 -13.41 -21.09 1.06
N LYS A 107 -13.07 -20.09 0.24
CA LYS A 107 -13.10 -20.14 -1.21
C LYS A 107 -11.68 -20.04 -1.77
N GLN A 108 -11.48 -20.60 -2.95
CA GLN A 108 -10.24 -20.39 -3.71
C GLN A 108 -10.13 -18.91 -4.10
N ILE A 109 -9.08 -18.27 -3.60
CA ILE A 109 -8.73 -16.89 -3.94
C ILE A 109 -7.41 -16.92 -4.68
N GLN A 110 -7.35 -16.21 -5.78
CA GLN A 110 -6.13 -15.98 -6.55
C GLN A 110 -6.03 -14.51 -6.91
N GLY A 111 -4.91 -13.90 -6.63
CA GLY A 111 -4.64 -12.50 -6.91
C GLY A 111 -3.15 -12.23 -7.02
N GLN A 112 -2.82 -10.96 -7.05
CA GLN A 112 -1.44 -10.48 -7.16
C GLN A 112 -1.17 -9.35 -6.17
N ILE A 113 0.11 -9.14 -5.87
CA ILE A 113 0.59 -7.99 -5.12
C ILE A 113 0.56 -6.78 -6.04
N ALA A 114 -0.33 -5.82 -5.76
CA ALA A 114 -0.47 -4.60 -6.55
C ALA A 114 0.53 -3.51 -6.15
N ALA A 115 0.87 -3.43 -4.86
CA ALA A 115 1.83 -2.45 -4.36
C ALA A 115 2.49 -2.92 -3.06
N ILE A 116 3.64 -2.33 -2.75
CA ILE A 116 4.31 -2.46 -1.46
C ILE A 116 4.25 -1.09 -0.79
N TYR A 117 3.75 -1.06 0.47
CA TYR A 117 3.58 0.19 1.21
C TYR A 117 4.90 0.97 1.33
N GLY A 118 4.82 2.28 1.07
CA GLY A 118 6.00 3.14 1.06
C GLY A 118 6.73 3.22 -0.28
N GLY A 119 6.21 2.61 -1.35
CA GLY A 119 6.74 2.75 -2.72
C GLY A 119 8.08 2.03 -2.96
N VAL A 120 8.44 1.09 -2.10
CA VAL A 120 9.68 0.29 -2.24
C VAL A 120 9.48 -0.82 -3.27
N LYS A 121 10.57 -1.28 -3.90
CA LYS A 121 10.52 -2.34 -4.93
C LYS A 121 10.44 -3.74 -4.35
N GLU A 122 10.99 -3.93 -3.15
CA GLU A 122 11.08 -5.22 -2.48
C GLU A 122 10.67 -5.08 -1.01
N ALA A 123 10.05 -6.12 -0.48
CA ALA A 123 9.61 -6.17 0.90
C ALA A 123 10.02 -7.46 1.58
N GLY A 124 10.18 -7.40 2.89
CA GLY A 124 10.49 -8.54 3.73
C GLY A 124 9.39 -8.78 4.78
N ARG A 125 9.74 -9.56 5.80
CA ARG A 125 8.88 -9.80 6.96
C ARG A 125 8.46 -8.48 7.62
N SER A 126 7.22 -8.43 8.11
CA SER A 126 6.58 -7.27 8.76
C SER A 126 6.32 -6.07 7.84
N SER A 127 6.56 -6.20 6.54
CA SER A 127 6.14 -5.19 5.56
C SER A 127 4.65 -5.30 5.25
N ILE A 128 4.05 -4.18 4.88
CA ILE A 128 2.65 -4.10 4.42
C ILE A 128 2.65 -4.13 2.90
N ILE A 129 1.77 -4.95 2.33
CA ILE A 129 1.54 -5.06 0.89
C ILE A 129 0.06 -4.85 0.57
N THR A 130 -0.21 -4.38 -0.64
CA THR A 130 -1.55 -4.22 -1.19
C THR A 130 -1.82 -5.34 -2.20
N LEU A 131 -2.94 -6.03 -2.01
CA LEU A 131 -3.41 -7.07 -2.91
C LEU A 131 -4.47 -6.51 -3.86
N ASN A 132 -4.51 -6.99 -5.11
CA ASN A 132 -5.53 -6.64 -6.10
C ASN A 132 -6.83 -7.44 -5.93
N ARG A 133 -7.11 -7.92 -4.73
CA ARG A 133 -8.35 -8.61 -4.35
C ARG A 133 -8.91 -8.00 -3.06
N GLY A 134 -10.22 -7.89 -2.99
CA GLY A 134 -10.93 -7.27 -1.88
C GLY A 134 -12.17 -8.04 -1.45
N ARG A 135 -13.12 -7.33 -0.87
CA ARG A 135 -14.39 -7.91 -0.39
C ARG A 135 -15.18 -8.57 -1.53
N GLN A 136 -15.15 -7.98 -2.73
CA GLN A 136 -15.85 -8.52 -3.90
C GLN A 136 -15.31 -9.90 -4.32
N ASP A 137 -14.06 -10.19 -4.02
CA ASP A 137 -13.41 -11.47 -4.30
C ASP A 137 -13.54 -12.47 -3.13
N GLY A 138 -14.23 -12.09 -2.05
CA GLY A 138 -14.42 -12.92 -0.87
C GLY A 138 -13.24 -12.88 0.12
N ILE A 139 -12.36 -11.85 0.03
CA ILE A 139 -11.35 -11.62 1.06
C ILE A 139 -12.00 -11.01 2.30
N GLU A 140 -11.61 -11.53 3.45
CA GLU A 140 -12.01 -11.04 4.76
C GLU A 140 -10.79 -10.77 5.63
N VAL A 141 -10.97 -9.90 6.62
CA VAL A 141 -9.96 -9.67 7.64
C VAL A 141 -9.73 -10.96 8.43
N GLY A 142 -8.45 -11.29 8.69
CA GLY A 142 -8.07 -12.53 9.32
C GLY A 142 -7.65 -13.64 8.34
N HIS A 143 -7.87 -13.47 7.03
CA HIS A 143 -7.42 -14.44 6.05
C HIS A 143 -5.90 -14.50 5.96
N VAL A 144 -5.38 -15.73 5.89
CA VAL A 144 -3.97 -16.02 5.59
C VAL A 144 -3.90 -16.53 4.16
N LEU A 145 -3.03 -15.94 3.36
CA LEU A 145 -2.79 -16.32 1.97
C LEU A 145 -1.34 -16.73 1.80
N ALA A 146 -1.09 -17.65 0.87
CA ALA A 146 0.25 -18.07 0.50
C ALA A 146 0.80 -17.18 -0.63
N LEU A 147 2.09 -16.88 -0.56
CA LEU A 147 2.83 -16.14 -1.58
C LEU A 147 3.54 -17.11 -2.52
N TYR A 148 3.43 -16.81 -3.81
CA TYR A 148 4.10 -17.56 -4.86
C TYR A 148 4.85 -16.61 -5.80
N ARG A 149 6.06 -17.01 -6.19
CA ARG A 149 6.83 -16.25 -7.17
C ARG A 149 6.21 -16.40 -8.56
N ASN A 150 5.94 -15.25 -9.19
CA ASN A 150 5.50 -15.18 -10.58
C ASN A 150 6.73 -14.99 -11.49
N SER A 151 7.44 -16.08 -11.76
CA SER A 151 8.70 -16.03 -12.50
C SER A 151 8.51 -16.31 -13.97
N VAL A 152 9.13 -15.45 -14.80
CA VAL A 152 9.32 -15.72 -16.25
C VAL A 152 10.81 -15.71 -16.51
N GLU A 153 11.37 -16.85 -16.83
CA GLU A 153 12.78 -16.94 -17.23
C GLU A 153 12.95 -16.81 -18.74
N GLN A 154 14.03 -16.17 -19.13
CA GLN A 154 14.47 -16.13 -20.50
C GLN A 154 15.46 -17.28 -20.72
N VAL A 155 15.02 -18.31 -21.40
CA VAL A 155 15.88 -19.45 -21.74
C VAL A 155 16.40 -19.24 -23.16
N ARG A 156 17.72 -19.22 -23.29
CA ARG A 156 18.38 -19.23 -24.61
C ARG A 156 18.39 -20.68 -25.12
N ARG A 157 17.69 -20.98 -26.20
CA ARG A 157 17.90 -22.24 -26.89
C ARG A 157 19.29 -22.24 -27.49
N GLU A 158 20.13 -23.22 -27.13
CA GLU A 158 21.34 -23.50 -27.88
C GLU A 158 20.90 -24.08 -29.25
N GLY A 159 21.07 -23.27 -30.29
CA GLY A 159 20.99 -23.79 -31.66
C GLY A 159 22.15 -24.77 -31.87
N GLU A 160 21.93 -25.87 -32.55
CA GLU A 160 23.00 -26.74 -33.02
C GLU A 160 24.06 -25.88 -33.69
N PHE A 161 25.29 -25.88 -33.14
CA PHE A 161 26.43 -25.11 -33.60
C PHE A 161 26.89 -25.60 -34.98
N ARG A 162 26.18 -25.28 -36.02
CA ARG A 162 26.68 -25.47 -37.40
C ARG A 162 27.24 -24.18 -38.00
N ASN A 163 26.89 -23.02 -37.44
CA ASN A 163 27.49 -21.75 -37.87
C ASN A 163 27.47 -20.73 -36.67
N ARG A 164 28.65 -20.19 -36.37
CA ARG A 164 28.95 -19.23 -35.28
C ARG A 164 28.22 -17.88 -35.37
N ARG A 165 27.21 -17.70 -36.24
CA ARG A 165 26.53 -16.41 -36.51
C ARG A 165 25.04 -16.36 -36.17
N GLU A 166 24.41 -17.47 -35.79
CA GLU A 166 23.01 -17.47 -35.38
C GLU A 166 22.95 -17.39 -33.85
N ALA A 167 22.64 -16.18 -33.35
CA ALA A 167 22.29 -16.02 -31.96
C ALA A 167 21.04 -16.86 -31.66
N GLY A 168 21.15 -17.87 -30.79
CA GLY A 168 20.03 -18.73 -30.42
C GLY A 168 18.81 -17.93 -29.99
N GLU A 169 17.64 -18.37 -30.42
CA GLU A 169 16.37 -17.72 -30.13
C GLU A 169 16.13 -17.65 -28.61
N ILE A 170 15.80 -16.47 -28.10
CA ILE A 170 15.44 -16.28 -26.68
C ILE A 170 13.97 -16.62 -26.52
N ILE A 171 13.69 -17.70 -25.84
CA ILE A 171 12.32 -18.10 -25.51
C ILE A 171 12.01 -17.66 -24.06
N ARG A 172 10.85 -17.06 -23.86
CA ARG A 172 10.31 -16.78 -22.52
C ARG A 172 9.54 -18.00 -22.03
N VAL A 173 10.02 -18.61 -20.96
CA VAL A 173 9.35 -19.76 -20.34
C VAL A 173 8.78 -19.30 -19.01
N LYS A 174 7.47 -19.48 -18.83
CA LYS A 174 6.82 -19.28 -17.52
C LYS A 174 7.11 -20.48 -16.65
N LEU A 175 7.80 -20.25 -15.54
CA LEU A 175 8.09 -21.29 -14.57
C LEU A 175 6.85 -21.59 -13.70
N PRO A 176 6.76 -22.80 -13.16
CA PRO A 176 5.75 -23.11 -12.15
C PRO A 176 5.90 -22.16 -10.94
N PRO A 177 4.79 -21.67 -10.38
CA PRO A 177 4.85 -20.79 -9.21
C PRO A 177 5.39 -21.55 -7.99
N GLU A 178 6.45 -21.00 -7.38
CA GLU A 178 7.02 -21.54 -6.15
C GLU A 178 6.51 -20.80 -4.93
N LYS A 179 5.98 -21.54 -3.97
CA LYS A 179 5.57 -21.00 -2.67
C LYS A 179 6.80 -20.53 -1.88
N TYR A 180 6.77 -19.29 -1.38
CA TYR A 180 7.88 -18.74 -0.63
C TYR A 180 7.49 -18.01 0.67
N GLY A 181 6.20 -17.91 0.98
CA GLY A 181 5.78 -17.26 2.21
C GLY A 181 4.29 -17.22 2.44
N HIS A 182 3.90 -16.46 3.48
CA HIS A 182 2.51 -16.22 3.85
C HIS A 182 2.29 -14.76 4.24
N VAL A 183 1.07 -14.28 4.00
CA VAL A 183 0.59 -12.96 4.39
C VAL A 183 -0.69 -13.07 5.19
N PHE A 184 -0.90 -12.12 6.10
CA PHE A 184 -2.08 -11.99 6.93
C PHE A 184 -2.86 -10.74 6.51
N VAL A 185 -4.11 -10.89 6.11
CA VAL A 185 -4.98 -9.79 5.70
C VAL A 185 -5.55 -9.11 6.94
N PHE A 186 -5.24 -7.82 7.14
CA PHE A 186 -5.70 -7.05 8.29
C PHE A 186 -6.66 -5.91 7.94
N ARG A 187 -6.79 -5.55 6.67
CA ARG A 187 -7.73 -4.53 6.20
C ARG A 187 -8.25 -4.85 4.81
N VAL A 188 -9.57 -4.72 4.61
CA VAL A 188 -10.25 -5.09 3.36
C VAL A 188 -11.11 -3.94 2.89
N PHE A 189 -10.95 -3.60 1.62
CA PHE A 189 -11.79 -2.68 0.85
C PHE A 189 -12.53 -3.45 -0.25
N ASP A 190 -13.28 -2.79 -1.09
CA ASP A 190 -14.11 -3.47 -2.09
C ASP A 190 -13.26 -4.20 -3.14
N ARG A 191 -12.21 -3.56 -3.69
CA ARG A 191 -11.35 -4.10 -4.76
C ARG A 191 -9.93 -4.43 -4.33
N ILE A 192 -9.50 -3.97 -3.15
CA ILE A 192 -8.14 -4.17 -2.64
C ILE A 192 -8.17 -4.62 -1.19
N SER A 193 -7.08 -5.20 -0.73
CA SER A 193 -6.85 -5.47 0.69
C SER A 193 -5.40 -5.21 1.08
N TYR A 194 -5.18 -4.87 2.36
CA TYR A 194 -3.86 -4.77 2.94
C TYR A 194 -3.52 -6.03 3.71
N ALA A 195 -2.33 -6.53 3.46
CA ALA A 195 -1.81 -7.70 4.14
C ALA A 195 -0.42 -7.45 4.73
N LEU A 196 -0.17 -8.07 5.88
CA LEU A 196 1.11 -8.09 6.56
C LEU A 196 1.90 -9.32 6.12
N VAL A 197 3.13 -9.13 5.69
CA VAL A 197 4.05 -10.23 5.38
C VAL A 197 4.49 -10.90 6.67
N MET A 198 4.07 -12.15 6.88
CA MET A 198 4.34 -12.91 8.12
C MET A 198 5.71 -13.57 8.08
N ASN A 199 5.94 -14.37 7.05
CA ASN A 199 7.20 -15.10 6.84
C ASN A 199 7.45 -15.26 5.35
N VAL A 200 8.69 -15.08 4.95
CA VAL A 200 9.13 -15.24 3.57
C VAL A 200 10.56 -15.78 3.53
N SER A 201 10.87 -16.61 2.54
CA SER A 201 12.22 -17.13 2.29
C SER A 201 12.99 -16.30 1.25
N ARG A 202 12.31 -15.36 0.58
CA ARG A 202 12.89 -14.44 -0.41
C ARG A 202 12.13 -13.10 -0.40
N PRO A 203 12.69 -12.02 -0.96
CA PRO A 203 11.99 -10.74 -1.05
C PRO A 203 10.66 -10.84 -1.81
N VAL A 204 9.66 -10.15 -1.29
CA VAL A 204 8.35 -9.97 -1.91
C VAL A 204 8.46 -8.86 -2.95
N VAL A 205 7.90 -9.06 -4.14
CA VAL A 205 7.87 -8.05 -5.21
C VAL A 205 6.46 -7.87 -5.76
N VAL A 206 6.22 -6.72 -6.41
CA VAL A 206 4.96 -6.45 -7.10
C VAL A 206 4.74 -7.48 -8.21
N ALA A 207 3.48 -7.85 -8.46
CA ALA A 207 3.02 -8.88 -9.39
C ALA A 207 3.32 -10.33 -8.97
N ASP A 208 3.92 -10.59 -7.80
CA ASP A 208 3.90 -11.94 -7.23
C ASP A 208 2.47 -12.39 -6.92
N LEU A 209 2.24 -13.70 -7.02
CA LEU A 209 0.93 -14.29 -6.84
C LEU A 209 0.60 -14.48 -5.35
N VAL A 210 -0.66 -14.29 -5.02
CA VAL A 210 -1.24 -14.66 -3.71
C VAL A 210 -2.39 -15.63 -3.94
N GLN A 211 -2.42 -16.71 -3.17
CA GLN A 211 -3.44 -17.75 -3.31
C GLN A 211 -3.85 -18.29 -1.95
N THR A 212 -5.03 -18.93 -1.93
CA THR A 212 -5.44 -19.76 -0.78
C THR A 212 -4.36 -20.83 -0.54
N PRO A 213 -3.90 -21.03 0.72
CA PRO A 213 -2.82 -21.94 1.07
C PRO A 213 -3.06 -23.38 0.66
#